data_287fb4211ec12a9220b709a283902c27
#
_entry.id   287fb4211ec12a9220b709a283902c27
#
_cell.length_a   1.000
_cell.length_b   1.000
_cell.length_c   1.000
_cell.angle_alpha   90.00
_cell.angle_beta   90.00
_cell.angle_gamma   90.00
#
_symmetry.space_group_name_H-M   'P 1'
#
loop_
_entity.id
_entity.type
_entity.pdbx_description
1 polymer ?
#
loop_
_entity_poly.entity_id
_entity_poly.type
_entity_poly.pdbx_seq_one_letter_code
_entity_poly.pdbx_strand_id
1 'polypeptide(L)'
;YLICSELRDIDNTKALYSIFLSESGTAIDDVIFWKFEDDLILICNASNTVKIKNHLDANSITYDDLTNETDLIAVQGKNAISIVEEMMPIPDKFFTSKDSIYTYARTGYTGEDGVEVMLDQKDTLDFIQKLEDKDVKPCGLGSRDTLRLEASLPLYGFELTDDISPVEAGLKWTLTNKSDYMGKNVIDEQIDTKSHKYLKRFKINAKQIARTGTICNSGNVSGTVTSGNISPILGHPIGFALFETNPSDNLVEFDIRGNLIEGNL
;
A
#
# COMPACT_ATOMS: atom_id res chain seq x y z
N TYR A 1 18.37 -1.74 -9.36
CA TYR A 1 19.08 -1.68 -8.05
C TYR A 1 18.26 -0.97 -6.99
N LEU A 2 17.56 0.11 -7.30
CA LEU A 2 16.87 1.00 -6.33
C LEU A 2 15.65 0.39 -5.62
N ILE A 3 15.06 -0.66 -6.17
CA ILE A 3 13.86 -1.33 -5.63
C ILE A 3 14.15 -2.78 -5.27
N CYS A 4 13.38 -3.31 -4.34
CA CYS A 4 13.55 -4.67 -3.83
C CYS A 4 13.02 -5.78 -4.76
N SER A 5 12.23 -5.43 -5.75
CA SER A 5 11.62 -6.39 -6.69
C SER A 5 12.34 -6.40 -8.04
N GLU A 6 12.25 -7.51 -8.78
CA GLU A 6 12.81 -7.62 -10.13
C GLU A 6 11.78 -7.18 -11.19
N LEU A 7 12.10 -6.11 -11.93
CA LEU A 7 11.25 -5.58 -12.99
C LEU A 7 11.51 -6.22 -14.37
N ARG A 8 12.73 -6.75 -14.60
CA ARG A 8 13.11 -7.25 -15.90
C ARG A 8 12.36 -8.49 -16.30
N ASP A 9 12.11 -9.37 -15.33
CA ASP A 9 11.54 -10.69 -15.54
C ASP A 9 10.00 -10.71 -15.49
N ILE A 10 9.36 -9.56 -15.20
CA ILE A 10 7.90 -9.49 -15.28
C ILE A 10 7.42 -9.31 -16.71
N ASP A 11 6.28 -9.91 -17.03
CA ASP A 11 5.66 -9.76 -18.34
C ASP A 11 5.37 -8.29 -18.66
N ASN A 12 5.48 -7.92 -19.91
CA ASN A 12 4.92 -6.66 -20.40
C ASN A 12 3.40 -6.66 -20.12
N THR A 13 2.84 -5.48 -19.86
CA THR A 13 1.45 -5.30 -19.45
C THR A 13 1.14 -5.84 -18.04
N LYS A 14 2.11 -5.83 -17.12
CA LYS A 14 1.90 -6.21 -15.72
C LYS A 14 2.08 -5.03 -14.75
N ALA A 15 1.23 -4.98 -13.73
CA ALA A 15 1.41 -4.08 -12.58
C ALA A 15 2.22 -4.80 -11.50
N LEU A 16 3.21 -4.11 -10.94
CA LEU A 16 4.08 -4.63 -9.88
C LEU A 16 4.13 -3.65 -8.71
N TYR A 17 3.74 -4.10 -7.53
CA TYR A 17 4.00 -3.39 -6.28
C TYR A 17 5.44 -3.64 -5.85
N SER A 18 6.16 -2.59 -5.48
CA SER A 18 7.53 -2.66 -5.02
C SER A 18 7.85 -1.54 -4.02
N ILE A 19 9.06 -1.57 -3.48
CA ILE A 19 9.49 -0.60 -2.47
C ILE A 19 10.86 -0.07 -2.89
N PHE A 20 11.01 1.27 -2.93
CA PHE A 20 12.32 1.92 -2.95
C PHE A 20 12.95 1.82 -1.58
N LEU A 21 14.18 1.35 -1.54
CA LEU A 21 14.93 1.16 -0.30
C LEU A 21 16.09 2.16 -0.18
N SER A 22 16.39 2.51 1.05
CA SER A 22 17.62 3.20 1.43
C SER A 22 18.80 2.20 1.59
N GLU A 23 20.00 2.69 1.73
CA GLU A 23 21.17 1.87 2.05
C GLU A 23 21.05 1.15 3.41
N SER A 24 20.26 1.71 4.33
CA SER A 24 19.96 1.09 5.63
C SER A 24 18.82 0.04 5.57
N GLY A 25 18.31 -0.29 4.38
CA GLY A 25 17.26 -1.28 4.19
C GLY A 25 15.86 -0.82 4.59
N THR A 26 15.67 0.46 4.92
CA THR A 26 14.37 1.04 5.24
C THR A 26 13.65 1.55 4.00
N ALA A 27 12.34 1.71 4.08
CA ALA A 27 11.53 2.12 2.93
C ALA A 27 11.63 3.62 2.66
N ILE A 28 12.04 4.00 1.46
CA ILE A 28 11.93 5.39 0.97
C ILE A 28 10.48 5.68 0.57
N ASP A 29 9.86 4.77 -0.16
CA ASP A 29 8.45 4.80 -0.53
C ASP A 29 8.00 3.42 -1.03
N ASP A 30 6.71 3.11 -0.92
CA ASP A 30 6.10 2.01 -1.62
C ASP A 30 5.43 2.51 -2.90
N VAL A 31 5.60 1.77 -3.99
CA VAL A 31 5.26 2.22 -5.33
C VAL A 31 4.63 1.12 -6.16
N ILE A 32 3.90 1.53 -7.19
CA ILE A 32 3.39 0.60 -8.19
C ILE A 32 4.03 0.94 -9.53
N PHE A 33 4.57 -0.07 -10.20
CA PHE A 33 5.01 0.03 -11.57
C PHE A 33 3.94 -0.55 -12.49
N TRP A 34 3.57 0.21 -13.50
CA TRP A 34 2.80 -0.29 -14.63
C TRP A 34 3.76 -0.46 -15.81
N LYS A 35 4.00 -1.70 -16.19
CA LYS A 35 4.89 -2.04 -17.28
C LYS A 35 4.09 -2.19 -18.57
N PHE A 36 4.58 -1.58 -19.63
CA PHE A 36 4.12 -1.74 -21.00
C PHE A 36 5.31 -2.18 -21.87
N GLU A 37 5.07 -2.48 -23.14
CA GLU A 37 6.14 -2.93 -24.05
C GLU A 37 7.26 -1.89 -24.16
N ASP A 38 6.89 -0.62 -24.37
CA ASP A 38 7.82 0.49 -24.57
C ASP A 38 7.89 1.48 -23.39
N ASP A 39 6.99 1.37 -22.41
CA ASP A 39 6.83 2.33 -21.31
C ASP A 39 6.88 1.66 -19.95
N LEU A 40 7.36 2.40 -18.97
CA LEU A 40 7.27 2.04 -17.55
C LEU A 40 6.74 3.24 -16.78
N ILE A 41 5.54 3.12 -16.24
CA ILE A 41 4.94 4.16 -15.40
C ILE A 41 5.21 3.83 -13.94
N LEU A 42 5.72 4.80 -13.21
CA LEU A 42 5.92 4.76 -11.76
C LEU A 42 4.84 5.57 -11.07
N ILE A 43 4.08 4.94 -10.19
CA ILE A 43 3.08 5.57 -9.32
C ILE A 43 3.60 5.51 -7.89
N CYS A 44 3.87 6.67 -7.29
CA CYS A 44 4.34 6.82 -5.92
C CYS A 44 3.28 7.50 -5.05
N ASN A 45 3.48 7.49 -3.73
CA ASN A 45 2.62 8.25 -2.83
C ASN A 45 2.77 9.76 -3.10
N ALA A 46 1.66 10.48 -3.24
CA ALA A 46 1.65 11.91 -3.58
C ALA A 46 2.49 12.76 -2.60
N SER A 47 2.49 12.40 -1.30
CA SER A 47 3.31 13.06 -0.28
C SER A 47 4.82 12.86 -0.49
N ASN A 48 5.21 11.82 -1.20
CA ASN A 48 6.61 11.43 -1.43
C ASN A 48 7.13 11.79 -2.82
N THR A 49 6.33 12.43 -3.67
CA THR A 49 6.72 12.77 -5.06
C THR A 49 8.08 13.47 -5.13
N VAL A 50 8.30 14.50 -4.31
CA VAL A 50 9.59 15.23 -4.28
C VAL A 50 10.74 14.33 -3.83
N LYS A 51 10.50 13.47 -2.85
CA LYS A 51 11.49 12.53 -2.31
C LYS A 51 11.89 11.48 -3.36
N ILE A 52 10.92 10.93 -4.08
CA ILE A 52 11.17 9.97 -5.16
C ILE A 52 11.91 10.62 -6.31
N LYS A 53 11.52 11.82 -6.75
CA LYS A 53 12.23 12.58 -7.79
C LYS A 53 13.70 12.79 -7.41
N ASN A 54 13.96 13.29 -6.21
CA ASN A 54 15.33 13.48 -5.72
C ASN A 54 16.12 12.15 -5.68
N HIS A 55 15.46 11.04 -5.32
CA HIS A 55 16.10 9.72 -5.30
C HIS A 55 16.44 9.23 -6.72
N LEU A 56 15.55 9.41 -7.68
CA LEU A 56 15.79 9.08 -9.09
C LEU A 56 16.91 9.94 -9.69
N ASP A 57 16.89 11.25 -9.44
CA ASP A 57 17.90 12.20 -9.92
C ASP A 57 19.30 11.87 -9.36
N ALA A 58 19.39 11.57 -8.06
CA ALA A 58 20.63 11.18 -7.41
C ALA A 58 21.24 9.89 -7.99
N ASN A 59 20.40 9.05 -8.59
CA ASN A 59 20.81 7.80 -9.24
C ASN A 59 20.83 7.90 -10.77
N SER A 60 20.78 9.11 -11.33
CA SER A 60 20.85 9.39 -12.77
C SER A 60 19.78 8.66 -13.61
N ILE A 61 18.60 8.48 -13.05
CA ILE A 61 17.44 7.93 -13.78
C ILE A 61 16.71 9.07 -14.48
N THR A 62 16.55 8.97 -15.78
CA THR A 62 15.77 9.91 -16.58
C THR A 62 14.30 9.50 -16.58
N TYR A 63 13.40 10.46 -16.42
CA TYR A 63 11.94 10.25 -16.38
C TYR A 63 11.21 11.50 -16.86
N ASP A 64 9.96 11.32 -17.29
CA ASP A 64 9.01 12.39 -17.54
C ASP A 64 8.05 12.50 -16.36
N ASP A 65 7.88 13.69 -15.81
CA ASP A 65 7.00 13.93 -14.65
C ASP A 65 5.59 14.28 -15.10
N LEU A 66 4.68 13.32 -15.03
CA LEU A 66 3.28 13.45 -15.43
C LEU A 66 2.35 13.90 -14.28
N THR A 67 2.88 14.18 -13.08
CA THR A 67 2.09 14.45 -11.87
C THR A 67 1.07 15.57 -12.04
N ASN A 68 1.41 16.61 -12.80
CA ASN A 68 0.54 17.77 -13.02
C ASN A 68 -0.25 17.70 -14.35
N GLU A 69 -0.13 16.63 -15.10
CA GLU A 69 -0.78 16.46 -16.41
C GLU A 69 -1.88 15.41 -16.37
N THR A 70 -1.80 14.50 -15.39
CA THR A 70 -2.70 13.34 -15.28
C THR A 70 -3.38 13.26 -13.92
N ASP A 71 -4.54 12.62 -13.90
CA ASP A 71 -5.24 12.18 -12.69
C ASP A 71 -5.30 10.66 -12.63
N LEU A 72 -5.27 10.11 -11.40
CA LEU A 72 -5.42 8.68 -11.13
C LEU A 72 -6.74 8.45 -10.38
N ILE A 73 -7.68 7.78 -11.04
CA ILE A 73 -9.02 7.47 -10.50
C ILE A 73 -9.11 5.98 -10.19
N ALA A 74 -9.42 5.64 -8.94
CA ALA A 74 -9.66 4.26 -8.51
C ALA A 74 -11.16 3.96 -8.49
N VAL A 75 -11.60 2.97 -9.28
CA VAL A 75 -12.97 2.46 -9.31
C VAL A 75 -12.96 1.07 -8.71
N GLN A 76 -13.51 0.92 -7.51
CA GLN A 76 -13.33 -0.27 -6.68
C GLN A 76 -14.67 -0.79 -6.14
N GLY A 77 -14.75 -2.09 -5.90
CA GLY A 77 -15.92 -2.75 -5.28
C GLY A 77 -16.50 -3.83 -6.15
N LYS A 78 -17.40 -4.61 -5.59
CA LYS A 78 -17.97 -5.83 -6.21
C LYS A 78 -18.58 -5.64 -7.61
N ASN A 79 -19.02 -4.42 -7.94
CA ASN A 79 -19.63 -4.09 -9.23
C ASN A 79 -18.68 -3.27 -10.14
N ALA A 80 -17.48 -2.92 -9.66
CA ALA A 80 -16.58 -2.02 -10.37
C ALA A 80 -16.23 -2.55 -11.77
N ILE A 81 -15.86 -3.82 -11.87
CA ILE A 81 -15.47 -4.44 -13.14
C ILE A 81 -16.64 -4.42 -14.14
N SER A 82 -17.85 -4.85 -13.75
CA SER A 82 -19.01 -4.86 -14.64
C SER A 82 -19.45 -3.46 -15.12
N ILE A 83 -19.13 -2.42 -14.34
CA ILE A 83 -19.43 -1.04 -14.72
C ILE A 83 -18.36 -0.52 -15.70
N VAL A 84 -17.09 -0.79 -15.40
CA VAL A 84 -15.98 -0.25 -16.20
C VAL A 84 -15.83 -0.99 -17.53
N GLU A 85 -16.17 -2.28 -17.62
CA GLU A 85 -16.11 -3.05 -18.87
C GLU A 85 -17.03 -2.50 -19.98
N GLU A 86 -18.03 -1.70 -19.63
CA GLU A 86 -18.86 -0.97 -20.60
C GLU A 86 -18.12 0.22 -21.24
N MET A 87 -17.01 0.68 -20.65
CA MET A 87 -16.24 1.84 -21.10
C MET A 87 -14.88 1.47 -21.69
N MET A 88 -14.27 0.37 -21.21
CA MET A 88 -12.96 -0.08 -21.66
C MET A 88 -12.78 -1.59 -21.45
N PRO A 89 -11.97 -2.28 -22.29
CA PRO A 89 -11.63 -3.68 -22.06
C PRO A 89 -10.95 -3.88 -20.69
N ILE A 90 -11.35 -4.90 -19.95
CA ILE A 90 -10.76 -5.18 -18.63
C ILE A 90 -9.62 -6.20 -18.75
N PRO A 91 -8.41 -5.86 -18.32
CA PRO A 91 -7.30 -6.81 -18.29
C PRO A 91 -7.46 -7.84 -17.16
N ASP A 92 -6.64 -8.88 -17.19
CA ASP A 92 -6.53 -9.81 -16.09
C ASP A 92 -6.06 -9.10 -14.80
N LYS A 93 -6.35 -9.70 -13.65
CA LYS A 93 -5.97 -9.12 -12.35
C LYS A 93 -4.46 -8.93 -12.25
N PHE A 94 -4.03 -7.74 -11.83
CA PHE A 94 -2.65 -7.26 -11.79
C PHE A 94 -2.02 -7.02 -13.17
N PHE A 95 -2.82 -6.92 -14.21
CA PHE A 95 -2.34 -6.50 -15.52
C PHE A 95 -2.77 -5.07 -15.84
N THR A 96 -2.03 -4.48 -16.77
CA THR A 96 -2.23 -3.13 -17.28
C THR A 96 -2.79 -3.19 -18.70
N SER A 97 -3.44 -2.13 -19.12
CA SER A 97 -3.85 -1.90 -20.50
C SER A 97 -3.84 -0.42 -20.81
N LYS A 98 -3.72 -0.06 -22.09
CA LYS A 98 -3.88 1.32 -22.54
C LYS A 98 -4.61 1.36 -23.88
N ASP A 99 -5.40 2.39 -24.07
CA ASP A 99 -5.99 2.76 -25.35
C ASP A 99 -5.68 4.22 -25.69
N SER A 100 -6.44 4.84 -26.56
CA SER A 100 -6.21 6.24 -26.99
C SER A 100 -6.58 7.30 -25.94
N ILE A 101 -7.28 6.91 -24.86
CA ILE A 101 -7.82 7.83 -23.84
C ILE A 101 -7.35 7.43 -22.44
N TYR A 102 -7.35 6.14 -22.13
CA TYR A 102 -7.13 5.61 -20.80
C TYR A 102 -5.87 4.75 -20.73
N THR A 103 -5.11 4.95 -19.67
CA THR A 103 -4.07 4.02 -19.23
C THR A 103 -4.49 3.47 -17.87
N TYR A 104 -4.61 2.17 -17.72
CA TYR A 104 -5.23 1.60 -16.53
C TYR A 104 -4.65 0.25 -16.13
N ALA A 105 -4.86 -0.12 -14.88
CA ALA A 105 -4.51 -1.42 -14.34
C ALA A 105 -5.66 -1.99 -13.51
N ARG A 106 -5.82 -3.32 -13.53
CA ARG A 106 -6.73 -4.02 -12.63
C ARG A 106 -6.05 -4.24 -11.28
N THR A 107 -5.93 -3.15 -10.57
CA THR A 107 -5.29 -3.00 -9.26
C THR A 107 -6.17 -2.17 -8.34
N GLY A 108 -5.79 -2.06 -7.06
CA GLY A 108 -6.51 -1.23 -6.09
C GLY A 108 -5.97 -1.40 -4.68
N TYR A 109 -6.53 -0.61 -3.76
CA TYR A 109 -6.11 -0.52 -2.36
C TYR A 109 -7.28 -0.73 -1.39
N THR A 110 -8.23 -1.60 -1.75
CA THR A 110 -9.46 -1.81 -0.98
C THR A 110 -9.71 -3.25 -0.60
N GLY A 111 -8.93 -4.19 -1.15
CA GLY A 111 -9.19 -5.63 -1.04
C GLY A 111 -10.32 -6.12 -1.95
N GLU A 112 -11.10 -5.20 -2.51
CA GLU A 112 -12.13 -5.50 -3.51
C GLU A 112 -11.52 -5.50 -4.93
N ASP A 113 -12.25 -6.05 -5.89
CA ASP A 113 -11.86 -5.99 -7.30
C ASP A 113 -12.16 -4.61 -7.90
N GLY A 114 -11.37 -4.20 -8.87
CA GLY A 114 -11.52 -2.90 -9.51
C GLY A 114 -10.37 -2.53 -10.40
N VAL A 115 -10.37 -1.29 -10.85
CA VAL A 115 -9.33 -0.71 -11.70
C VAL A 115 -8.85 0.61 -11.15
N GLU A 116 -7.61 0.95 -11.45
CA GLU A 116 -7.04 2.28 -11.32
C GLU A 116 -6.81 2.81 -12.74
N VAL A 117 -7.36 3.98 -13.05
CA VAL A 117 -7.37 4.58 -14.39
C VAL A 117 -6.60 5.89 -14.32
N MET A 118 -5.55 6.01 -15.10
CA MET A 118 -4.79 7.23 -15.33
C MET A 118 -5.26 7.86 -16.65
N LEU A 119 -5.55 9.14 -16.62
CA LEU A 119 -6.05 9.90 -17.77
C LEU A 119 -5.59 11.34 -17.70
N ASP A 120 -5.57 12.02 -18.85
CA ASP A 120 -5.29 13.45 -18.90
C ASP A 120 -6.31 14.23 -18.06
N GLN A 121 -5.88 15.27 -17.37
CA GLN A 121 -6.77 16.11 -16.54
C GLN A 121 -7.97 16.68 -17.30
N LYS A 122 -7.82 16.96 -18.61
CA LYS A 122 -8.92 17.44 -19.46
C LYS A 122 -10.08 16.45 -19.59
N ASP A 123 -9.82 15.14 -19.44
CA ASP A 123 -10.77 14.04 -19.61
C ASP A 123 -11.36 13.56 -18.27
N THR A 124 -10.81 14.00 -17.14
CA THR A 124 -11.17 13.56 -15.79
C THR A 124 -12.64 13.81 -15.45
N LEU A 125 -13.13 15.01 -15.71
CA LEU A 125 -14.51 15.36 -15.37
C LEU A 125 -15.54 14.56 -16.18
N ASP A 126 -15.26 14.32 -17.46
CA ASP A 126 -16.10 13.49 -18.33
C ASP A 126 -16.12 12.02 -17.85
N PHE A 127 -14.97 11.51 -17.44
CA PHE A 127 -14.87 10.16 -16.89
C PHE A 127 -15.66 10.02 -15.56
N ILE A 128 -15.51 10.99 -14.65
CA ILE A 128 -16.26 11.02 -13.38
C ILE A 128 -17.76 11.09 -13.66
N GLN A 129 -18.21 11.93 -14.59
CA GLN A 129 -19.64 12.02 -14.94
C GLN A 129 -20.18 10.69 -15.48
N LYS A 130 -19.43 9.99 -16.33
CA LYS A 130 -19.81 8.66 -16.82
C LYS A 130 -19.94 7.63 -15.69
N LEU A 131 -19.12 7.72 -14.65
CA LEU A 131 -19.22 6.86 -13.46
C LEU A 131 -20.45 7.23 -12.62
N GLU A 132 -20.74 8.52 -12.41
CA GLU A 132 -21.90 8.99 -11.67
C GLU A 132 -23.20 8.61 -12.37
N ASP A 133 -23.26 8.69 -13.70
CA ASP A 133 -24.43 8.25 -14.52
C ASP A 133 -24.72 6.75 -14.36
N LYS A 134 -23.74 5.97 -13.88
CA LYS A 134 -23.84 4.53 -13.57
C LYS A 134 -24.01 4.27 -12.07
N ASP A 135 -24.39 5.28 -11.28
CA ASP A 135 -24.56 5.20 -9.82
C ASP A 135 -23.29 4.85 -9.03
N VAL A 136 -22.09 5.02 -9.60
CA VAL A 136 -20.83 4.90 -8.86
C VAL A 136 -20.71 6.09 -7.90
N LYS A 137 -20.50 5.81 -6.63
CA LYS A 137 -20.47 6.87 -5.60
C LYS A 137 -19.03 7.34 -5.36
N PRO A 138 -18.80 8.66 -5.35
CA PRO A 138 -17.52 9.20 -4.89
C PRO A 138 -17.31 8.86 -3.40
N CYS A 139 -16.11 8.41 -3.06
CA CYS A 139 -15.75 7.98 -1.73
C CYS A 139 -14.66 8.88 -1.15
N GLY A 140 -14.79 9.24 0.12
CA GLY A 140 -13.78 10.04 0.83
C GLY A 140 -12.59 9.21 1.33
N LEU A 141 -11.52 9.90 1.73
CA LEU A 141 -10.31 9.28 2.27
C LEU A 141 -10.55 8.39 3.50
N GLY A 142 -11.58 8.69 4.29
CA GLY A 142 -11.96 7.83 5.43
C GLY A 142 -12.42 6.44 5.00
N SER A 143 -13.15 6.32 3.88
CA SER A 143 -13.52 5.02 3.30
C SER A 143 -12.28 4.27 2.80
N ARG A 144 -11.37 4.97 2.10
CA ARG A 144 -10.12 4.39 1.63
C ARG A 144 -9.29 3.82 2.78
N ASP A 145 -9.13 4.58 3.89
CA ASP A 145 -8.39 4.10 5.07
C ASP A 145 -9.07 2.90 5.74
N THR A 146 -10.38 2.91 5.86
CA THR A 146 -11.11 1.79 6.46
C THR A 146 -10.98 0.53 5.62
N LEU A 147 -11.19 0.62 4.32
CA LEU A 147 -11.13 -0.50 3.38
C LEU A 147 -9.71 -1.12 3.32
N ARG A 148 -8.67 -0.29 3.25
CA ARG A 148 -7.30 -0.81 3.24
C ARG A 148 -6.96 -1.54 4.55
N LEU A 149 -7.46 -1.05 5.71
CA LEU A 149 -7.28 -1.72 7.01
C LEU A 149 -8.01 -3.07 7.05
N GLU A 150 -9.25 -3.14 6.57
CA GLU A 150 -10.01 -4.39 6.44
C GLU A 150 -9.28 -5.38 5.52
N ALA A 151 -8.69 -4.89 4.43
CA ALA A 151 -7.87 -5.68 3.52
C ALA A 151 -6.46 -5.99 4.04
N SER A 152 -6.11 -5.44 5.19
CA SER A 152 -4.78 -5.61 5.81
C SER A 152 -3.62 -5.06 4.95
N LEU A 153 -3.84 -3.94 4.27
CA LEU A 153 -2.84 -3.27 3.45
C LEU A 153 -2.13 -2.18 4.25
N PRO A 154 -0.79 -2.22 4.34
CA PRO A 154 0.01 -1.17 4.98
C PRO A 154 -0.13 0.18 4.28
N LEU A 155 0.10 1.26 5.02
CA LEU A 155 0.10 2.62 4.50
C LEU A 155 1.45 3.28 4.79
N TYR A 156 2.04 3.92 3.78
CA TYR A 156 3.24 4.73 3.99
C TYR A 156 2.96 5.91 4.94
N GLY A 157 3.89 6.17 5.84
CA GLY A 157 3.74 7.14 6.91
C GLY A 157 3.19 6.54 8.23
N PHE A 158 2.78 5.26 8.21
CA PHE A 158 2.24 4.54 9.37
C PHE A 158 2.90 3.18 9.56
N GLU A 159 2.64 2.21 8.69
CA GLU A 159 3.22 0.87 8.73
C GLU A 159 4.55 0.79 7.97
N LEU A 160 4.73 1.65 6.99
CA LEU A 160 5.98 1.85 6.25
C LEU A 160 6.44 3.29 6.43
N THR A 161 7.72 3.49 6.75
CA THR A 161 8.32 4.81 6.95
C THR A 161 9.82 4.76 6.61
N ASP A 162 10.48 5.91 6.67
CA ASP A 162 11.94 5.99 6.51
C ASP A 162 12.73 5.19 7.57
N ASP A 163 12.07 4.73 8.65
CA ASP A 163 12.68 3.99 9.76
C ASP A 163 12.23 2.53 9.82
N ILE A 164 11.37 2.08 8.90
CA ILE A 164 10.80 0.73 8.90
C ILE A 164 11.19 0.02 7.61
N SER A 165 11.70 -1.21 7.75
CA SER A 165 12.02 -2.06 6.60
C SER A 165 10.79 -2.82 6.07
N PRO A 166 10.82 -3.33 4.82
CA PRO A 166 9.77 -4.23 4.31
C PRO A 166 9.58 -5.49 5.15
N VAL A 167 10.64 -5.98 5.80
CA VAL A 167 10.57 -7.15 6.69
C VAL A 167 9.74 -6.84 7.92
N GLU A 168 10.00 -5.71 8.55
CA GLU A 168 9.28 -5.22 9.72
C GLU A 168 7.82 -4.92 9.41
N ALA A 169 7.54 -4.34 8.24
CA ALA A 169 6.19 -4.04 7.76
C ALA A 169 5.38 -5.26 7.29
N GLY A 170 5.93 -6.48 7.38
CA GLY A 170 5.27 -7.70 6.92
C GLY A 170 5.20 -7.83 5.39
N LEU A 171 6.01 -7.06 4.66
CA LEU A 171 6.05 -7.01 3.20
C LEU A 171 7.19 -7.85 2.61
N LYS A 172 7.68 -8.84 3.34
CA LYS A 172 8.76 -9.74 2.89
C LYS A 172 8.48 -10.38 1.51
N TRP A 173 7.23 -10.54 1.13
CA TRP A 173 6.82 -11.09 -0.15
C TRP A 173 7.21 -10.20 -1.35
N THR A 174 7.51 -8.91 -1.13
CA THR A 174 8.01 -7.99 -2.19
C THR A 174 9.48 -8.22 -2.51
N LEU A 175 10.22 -8.84 -1.59
CA LEU A 175 11.63 -9.14 -1.75
C LEU A 175 11.75 -10.34 -2.69
N THR A 176 12.13 -10.10 -3.92
CA THR A 176 12.33 -11.18 -4.90
C THR A 176 13.74 -11.77 -4.76
N ASN A 177 13.99 -12.91 -5.42
CA ASN A 177 15.31 -13.54 -5.50
C ASN A 177 16.30 -12.71 -6.37
N LYS A 178 16.16 -11.41 -6.38
CA LYS A 178 17.05 -10.49 -7.08
C LYS A 178 18.45 -10.58 -6.47
N SER A 179 19.45 -10.64 -7.33
CA SER A 179 20.84 -10.83 -6.91
C SER A 179 21.37 -9.66 -6.07
N ASP A 180 20.89 -8.44 -6.34
CA ASP A 180 21.35 -7.24 -5.64
C ASP A 180 20.31 -6.11 -5.71
N TYR A 181 20.14 -5.39 -4.60
CA TYR A 181 19.34 -4.17 -4.48
C TYR A 181 19.84 -3.34 -3.30
N MET A 182 19.49 -2.05 -3.29
CA MET A 182 19.89 -1.13 -2.24
C MET A 182 19.43 -1.61 -0.86
N GLY A 183 20.32 -1.64 0.13
CA GLY A 183 20.03 -2.10 1.49
C GLY A 183 19.88 -3.62 1.67
N LYS A 184 20.17 -4.43 0.64
CA LYS A 184 20.00 -5.90 0.68
C LYS A 184 20.69 -6.56 1.85
N ASN A 185 21.92 -6.16 2.17
CA ASN A 185 22.69 -6.77 3.27
C ASN A 185 21.97 -6.63 4.62
N VAL A 186 21.38 -5.47 4.89
CA VAL A 186 20.60 -5.22 6.12
C VAL A 186 19.31 -6.06 6.12
N ILE A 187 18.64 -6.15 5.00
CA ILE A 187 17.43 -6.98 4.83
C ILE A 187 17.75 -8.46 5.06
N ASP A 188 18.82 -8.97 4.46
CA ASP A 188 19.26 -10.37 4.63
C ASP A 188 19.60 -10.65 6.11
N GLU A 189 20.31 -9.74 6.79
CA GLU A 189 20.62 -9.87 8.22
C GLU A 189 19.34 -9.91 9.07
N GLN A 190 18.36 -9.03 8.81
CA GLN A 190 17.06 -9.05 9.51
C GLN A 190 16.32 -10.38 9.32
N ILE A 191 16.35 -10.94 8.11
CA ILE A 191 15.71 -12.21 7.81
C ILE A 191 16.38 -13.37 8.53
N ASP A 192 17.72 -13.42 8.52
CA ASP A 192 18.51 -14.51 9.06
C ASP A 192 18.50 -14.51 10.60
N THR A 193 18.69 -13.35 11.20
CA THR A 193 18.76 -13.21 12.66
C THR A 193 17.40 -13.11 13.33
N LYS A 194 16.35 -12.73 12.57
CA LYS A 194 15.02 -12.36 13.09
C LYS A 194 15.07 -11.24 14.14
N SER A 195 16.12 -10.43 14.10
CA SER A 195 16.31 -9.25 14.97
C SER A 195 15.72 -8.01 14.28
N HIS A 196 14.41 -7.90 14.32
CA HIS A 196 13.65 -6.80 13.72
C HIS A 196 12.31 -6.64 14.45
N LYS A 197 11.60 -5.54 14.20
CA LYS A 197 10.24 -5.33 14.68
C LYS A 197 9.23 -6.17 13.88
N TYR A 198 8.05 -6.34 14.43
CA TYR A 198 7.01 -7.18 13.83
C TYR A 198 5.68 -6.45 13.75
N LEU A 199 5.23 -6.15 12.56
CA LEU A 199 3.89 -5.64 12.32
C LEU A 199 2.86 -6.76 12.51
N LYS A 200 1.87 -6.50 13.37
CA LYS A 200 0.75 -7.41 13.61
C LYS A 200 -0.57 -6.71 13.37
N ARG A 201 -1.54 -7.47 12.86
CA ARG A 201 -2.93 -7.03 12.81
C ARG A 201 -3.57 -7.29 14.16
N PHE A 202 -4.50 -6.43 14.56
CA PHE A 202 -5.27 -6.65 15.77
C PHE A 202 -6.75 -6.37 15.57
N LYS A 203 -7.57 -6.96 16.44
CA LYS A 203 -8.96 -6.58 16.65
C LYS A 203 -9.22 -6.36 18.14
N ILE A 204 -10.11 -5.42 18.47
CA ILE A 204 -10.56 -5.14 19.84
C ILE A 204 -12.02 -5.58 19.97
N ASN A 205 -12.33 -6.37 21.00
CA ASN A 205 -13.70 -6.85 21.25
C ASN A 205 -14.55 -5.85 22.07
N ALA A 206 -14.21 -4.57 22.01
CA ALA A 206 -14.87 -3.45 22.65
C ALA A 206 -15.13 -2.33 21.64
N LYS A 207 -15.78 -1.24 22.06
CA LYS A 207 -16.06 -0.11 21.16
C LYS A 207 -14.91 0.91 21.06
N GLN A 208 -13.94 0.81 21.96
CA GLN A 208 -12.81 1.72 22.00
C GLN A 208 -11.86 1.46 20.84
N ILE A 209 -11.47 2.52 20.15
CA ILE A 209 -10.53 2.45 19.03
C ILE A 209 -9.14 2.80 19.55
N ALA A 210 -8.18 1.88 19.38
CA ALA A 210 -6.77 2.19 19.57
C ALA A 210 -6.27 2.99 18.36
N ARG A 211 -5.90 4.25 18.59
CA ARG A 211 -5.38 5.14 17.54
C ARG A 211 -3.86 5.03 17.43
N THR A 212 -3.31 5.55 16.34
CA THR A 212 -1.86 5.69 16.15
C THR A 212 -1.18 6.26 17.38
N GLY A 213 -0.09 5.63 17.81
CA GLY A 213 0.66 6.00 19.02
C GLY A 213 0.14 5.35 20.32
N THR A 214 -0.99 4.62 20.29
CA THR A 214 -1.45 3.86 21.45
C THR A 214 -0.43 2.76 21.79
N ILE A 215 0.01 2.72 23.04
CA ILE A 215 0.87 1.64 23.53
C ILE A 215 0.06 0.38 23.74
N CYS A 216 0.63 -0.74 23.35
CA CYS A 216 0.03 -2.06 23.56
C CYS A 216 1.07 -3.08 24.01
N ASN A 217 0.63 -4.11 24.71
CA ASN A 217 1.50 -5.18 25.20
C ASN A 217 0.86 -6.55 24.95
N SER A 218 1.66 -7.48 24.43
CA SER A 218 1.28 -8.89 24.31
C SER A 218 2.26 -9.69 25.17
N GLY A 219 1.80 -10.14 26.35
CA GLY A 219 2.69 -10.66 27.37
C GLY A 219 3.74 -9.63 27.77
N ASN A 220 5.01 -9.98 27.63
CA ASN A 220 6.15 -9.10 27.93
C ASN A 220 6.65 -8.29 26.71
N VAL A 221 5.99 -8.39 25.57
CA VAL A 221 6.40 -7.73 24.35
C VAL A 221 5.61 -6.44 24.17
N SER A 222 6.31 -5.30 24.18
CA SER A 222 5.72 -3.99 23.94
C SER A 222 5.60 -3.69 22.45
N GLY A 223 4.56 -2.97 22.09
CA GLY A 223 4.30 -2.48 20.75
C GLY A 223 3.59 -1.13 20.75
N THR A 224 3.50 -0.56 19.58
CA THR A 224 2.80 0.72 19.35
C THR A 224 1.85 0.57 18.18
N VAL A 225 0.63 1.03 18.33
CA VAL A 225 -0.37 1.06 17.26
C VAL A 225 0.08 2.02 16.17
N THR A 226 0.19 1.54 14.96
CA THR A 226 0.50 2.35 13.78
C THR A 226 -0.77 2.89 13.12
N SER A 227 -1.79 2.05 12.98
CA SER A 227 -3.10 2.43 12.44
C SER A 227 -4.22 1.76 13.21
N GLY A 228 -5.34 2.46 13.39
CA GLY A 228 -6.52 1.88 14.03
C GLY A 228 -7.80 2.61 13.68
N ASN A 229 -8.82 1.86 13.30
CA ASN A 229 -10.14 2.37 12.97
C ASN A 229 -11.22 1.32 13.29
N ILE A 230 -12.49 1.73 13.20
CA ILE A 230 -13.60 0.77 13.27
C ILE A 230 -13.84 0.17 11.87
N SER A 231 -14.00 -1.15 11.82
CA SER A 231 -14.43 -1.83 10.61
C SER A 231 -15.96 -1.87 10.55
N PRO A 232 -16.60 -1.26 9.55
CA PRO A 232 -18.05 -1.38 9.35
C PRO A 232 -18.49 -2.83 9.07
N ILE A 233 -17.65 -3.62 8.38
CA ILE A 233 -17.97 -5.02 8.02
C ILE A 233 -17.92 -5.92 9.25
N LEU A 234 -16.87 -5.78 10.09
CA LEU A 234 -16.69 -6.62 11.26
C LEU A 234 -17.44 -6.12 12.49
N GLY A 235 -17.81 -4.85 12.53
CA GLY A 235 -18.43 -4.19 13.69
C GLY A 235 -17.47 -3.99 14.88
N HIS A 236 -16.16 -4.15 14.64
CA HIS A 236 -15.11 -4.08 15.66
C HIS A 236 -14.01 -3.09 15.27
N PRO A 237 -13.34 -2.45 16.24
CA PRO A 237 -12.07 -1.78 15.98
C PRO A 237 -11.00 -2.78 15.54
N ILE A 238 -10.30 -2.42 14.49
CA ILE A 238 -9.18 -3.15 13.90
C ILE A 238 -8.00 -2.22 13.67
N GLY A 239 -6.83 -2.79 13.45
CA GLY A 239 -5.65 -2.01 13.10
C GLY A 239 -4.38 -2.81 12.99
N PHE A 240 -3.29 -2.07 12.96
CA PHE A 240 -1.93 -2.58 13.00
C PHE A 240 -1.19 -2.06 14.22
N ALA A 241 -0.33 -2.91 14.78
CA ALA A 241 0.63 -2.53 15.82
C ALA A 241 2.00 -3.10 15.48
N LEU A 242 3.03 -2.30 15.68
CA LEU A 242 4.42 -2.66 15.49
C LEU A 242 5.03 -3.01 16.83
N PHE A 243 5.47 -4.25 16.99
CA PHE A 243 6.04 -4.81 18.21
C PHE A 243 7.56 -4.88 18.11
N GLU A 244 8.26 -4.66 19.22
CA GLU A 244 9.74 -4.70 19.26
C GLU A 244 10.31 -6.10 18.97
N THR A 245 9.58 -7.15 19.33
CA THR A 245 9.91 -8.55 18.99
C THR A 245 8.63 -9.30 18.62
N ASN A 246 8.76 -10.51 18.08
CA ASN A 246 7.57 -11.29 17.68
C ASN A 246 6.77 -11.76 18.90
N PRO A 247 5.55 -11.25 19.14
CA PRO A 247 4.73 -11.72 20.24
C PRO A 247 4.35 -13.19 20.02
N SER A 248 4.45 -13.99 21.08
CA SER A 248 4.06 -15.40 21.10
C SER A 248 2.61 -15.63 21.53
N ASP A 249 2.01 -14.63 22.16
CA ASP A 249 0.63 -14.65 22.64
C ASP A 249 -0.28 -13.92 21.64
N ASN A 250 -1.51 -14.43 21.48
CA ASN A 250 -2.54 -13.76 20.69
C ASN A 250 -3.29 -12.68 21.47
N LEU A 251 -3.20 -12.68 22.80
CA LEU A 251 -3.83 -11.66 23.63
C LEU A 251 -2.97 -10.40 23.64
N VAL A 252 -3.60 -9.26 23.49
CA VAL A 252 -2.95 -7.95 23.52
C VAL A 252 -3.78 -6.98 24.33
N GLU A 253 -3.14 -6.19 25.18
CA GLU A 253 -3.75 -5.13 25.96
C GLU A 253 -3.33 -3.76 25.41
N PHE A 254 -4.29 -2.88 25.21
CA PHE A 254 -4.10 -1.52 24.69
C PHE A 254 -4.34 -0.49 25.80
N ASP A 255 -3.40 0.40 26.04
CA ASP A 255 -3.63 1.54 26.94
C ASP A 255 -4.40 2.66 26.22
N ILE A 256 -5.71 2.64 26.32
CA ILE A 256 -6.56 3.65 25.70
C ILE A 256 -7.00 4.65 26.78
N ARG A 257 -6.30 5.80 26.85
CA ARG A 257 -6.58 6.87 27.80
C ARG A 257 -6.53 6.40 29.26
N GLY A 258 -5.54 5.58 29.61
CA GLY A 258 -5.35 5.04 30.96
C GLY A 258 -6.24 3.85 31.30
N ASN A 259 -7.01 3.32 30.34
CA ASN A 259 -7.77 2.09 30.51
C ASN A 259 -7.14 0.97 29.67
N LEU A 260 -6.88 -0.16 30.28
CA LEU A 260 -6.40 -1.35 29.58
C LEU A 260 -7.59 -2.05 28.92
N ILE A 261 -7.54 -2.14 27.60
CA ILE A 261 -8.58 -2.77 26.79
C ILE A 261 -7.98 -3.98 26.09
N GLU A 262 -8.61 -5.13 26.25
CA GLU A 262 -8.16 -6.37 25.62
C GLU A 262 -8.56 -6.46 24.15
N GLY A 263 -7.67 -7.06 23.38
CA GLY A 263 -7.88 -7.44 21.99
C GLY A 263 -7.09 -8.69 21.62
N ASN A 264 -7.10 -9.02 20.33
CA ASN A 264 -6.43 -10.20 19.78
C ASN A 264 -5.59 -9.81 18.57
N LEU A 265 -4.42 -10.44 18.43
CA LEU A 265 -3.56 -10.35 17.25
C LEU A 265 -4.03 -11.27 16.14
#